data_e0c613f7f35ea6d827f965aa352c3e0f
#
_entry.id   e0c613f7f35ea6d827f965aa352c3e0f
#
_cell.length_a   1.000
_cell.length_b   1.000
_cell.length_c   1.000
_cell.angle_alpha   90.00
_cell.angle_beta   90.00
_cell.angle_gamma   90.00
#
_symmetry.space_group_name_H-M   'P 1'
#
loop_
_entity.id
_entity.type
_entity.pdbx_description
1 polymer ?
#
loop_
_entity_poly.entity_id
_entity_poly.type
_entity_poly.pdbx_seq_one_letter_code
_entity_poly.pdbx_strand_id
1 'polypeptide(L)'
;MDKGVIEILNRIRRDRGDDVLGNRALFNSLFADYARGRYKGEFHLISLALGSGLYSELKASPEASEEIRMRYRIRFDSEYCWTAEQADFVVDCCVALTQQKAEPRNAEEDGGLQSLEAAAESGDADAQYTLAGFYEQGRELPQNFEKSAFWYRCAAEQGHADAQHRFGLFCYTGRGVPQDYKLAEYWFRAAAEQNHVLAQYNLGVRYSYGLGTERDPSRAAYWFTRAARQEHPDAQNNLGVFYRSGQGVTQNYTKAAYWFAKAAGVGHAGAQYNLGECYELGCGVVKDPEKAIFWYTKAAEQGNSDAQFRLGVCYENGTGARKETDIAVRWYLTAAEHGSPDAQNKLGECCYRGFGVTKNYHQAGIFWEKAASKGQKNAKDNLYMLRKDRWGQFIKI
;
A
#
# COMPACT_ATOMS: atom_id res chain seq x y z
N MET A 1 4.71 -9.14 -29.91
CA MET A 1 4.26 -8.10 -28.95
C MET A 1 2.77 -8.28 -28.67
N ASP A 2 2.35 -8.35 -27.41
CA ASP A 2 0.93 -8.49 -27.10
C ASP A 2 0.23 -7.15 -27.35
N LYS A 3 -0.72 -7.14 -28.32
CA LYS A 3 -1.47 -5.93 -28.69
C LYS A 3 -2.23 -5.32 -27.49
N GLY A 4 -2.66 -6.17 -26.56
CA GLY A 4 -3.40 -5.74 -25.39
C GLY A 4 -2.56 -4.91 -24.42
N VAL A 5 -1.27 -5.20 -24.28
CA VAL A 5 -0.37 -4.40 -23.41
C VAL A 5 -0.17 -3.01 -23.99
N ILE A 6 0.07 -2.91 -25.30
CA ILE A 6 0.24 -1.61 -25.98
C ILE A 6 -1.03 -0.78 -25.90
N GLU A 7 -2.19 -1.41 -26.05
CA GLU A 7 -3.48 -0.73 -25.95
C GLU A 7 -3.69 -0.14 -24.52
N ILE A 8 -3.32 -0.90 -23.48
CA ILE A 8 -3.35 -0.40 -22.10
C ILE A 8 -2.40 0.77 -21.92
N LEU A 9 -1.16 0.67 -22.40
CA LEU A 9 -0.17 1.74 -22.29
C LEU A 9 -0.62 3.01 -23.01
N ASN A 10 -1.17 2.87 -24.20
CA ASN A 10 -1.71 3.99 -24.97
C ASN A 10 -2.92 4.63 -24.26
N ARG A 11 -3.77 3.82 -23.63
CA ARG A 11 -4.89 4.30 -22.86
C ARG A 11 -4.43 5.07 -21.62
N ILE A 12 -3.45 4.55 -20.87
CA ILE A 12 -2.85 5.26 -19.72
C ILE A 12 -2.27 6.59 -20.17
N ARG A 13 -1.52 6.60 -21.27
CA ARG A 13 -0.92 7.82 -21.84
C ARG A 13 -1.97 8.83 -22.26
N ARG A 14 -3.02 8.41 -22.95
CA ARG A 14 -4.13 9.27 -23.36
C ARG A 14 -4.87 9.86 -22.18
N ASP A 15 -5.18 9.04 -21.17
CA ASP A 15 -6.02 9.43 -20.03
C ASP A 15 -5.24 10.27 -18.98
N ARG A 16 -3.90 10.16 -18.94
CA ARG A 16 -3.07 10.74 -17.86
C ARG A 16 -1.88 11.59 -18.36
N GLY A 17 -1.67 11.63 -19.65
CA GLY A 17 -0.54 12.33 -20.27
C GLY A 17 0.78 11.57 -20.20
N ASP A 18 1.80 12.11 -20.86
CA ASP A 18 3.12 11.51 -20.98
C ASP A 18 3.91 11.43 -19.66
N ASP A 19 3.65 12.34 -18.73
CA ASP A 19 4.40 12.42 -17.46
C ASP A 19 4.18 11.22 -16.54
N VAL A 20 3.08 10.50 -16.72
CA VAL A 20 2.81 9.25 -16.00
C VAL A 20 3.85 8.19 -16.28
N LEU A 21 4.33 8.10 -17.53
CA LEU A 21 5.33 7.11 -17.93
C LEU A 21 6.72 7.39 -17.32
N GLY A 22 6.97 8.64 -16.91
CA GLY A 22 8.16 9.03 -16.15
C GLY A 22 8.03 8.79 -14.63
N ASN A 23 6.82 8.56 -14.12
CA ASN A 23 6.56 8.34 -12.70
C ASN A 23 6.17 6.87 -12.41
N ARG A 24 7.16 6.07 -12.01
CA ARG A 24 7.00 4.63 -11.76
C ARG A 24 5.87 4.28 -10.77
N ALA A 25 5.72 5.04 -9.68
CA ALA A 25 4.70 4.75 -8.67
C ALA A 25 3.29 5.00 -9.20
N LEU A 26 3.09 6.11 -9.90
CA LEU A 26 1.82 6.46 -10.53
C LEU A 26 1.48 5.49 -11.67
N PHE A 27 2.47 5.14 -12.50
CA PHE A 27 2.32 4.15 -13.56
C PHE A 27 1.88 2.80 -13.01
N ASN A 28 2.51 2.30 -11.94
CA ASN A 28 2.18 1.01 -11.33
C ASN A 28 0.73 0.96 -10.84
N SER A 29 0.25 2.03 -10.21
CA SER A 29 -1.14 2.12 -9.77
C SER A 29 -2.12 2.05 -10.94
N LEU A 30 -1.87 2.84 -11.97
CA LEU A 30 -2.77 2.94 -13.12
C LEU A 30 -2.75 1.68 -13.99
N PHE A 31 -1.58 1.10 -14.26
CA PHE A 31 -1.53 -0.12 -15.06
C PHE A 31 -2.27 -1.28 -14.39
N ALA A 32 -2.15 -1.40 -13.07
CA ALA A 32 -2.91 -2.41 -12.31
C ALA A 32 -4.43 -2.23 -12.48
N ASP A 33 -4.91 -1.00 -12.44
CA ASP A 33 -6.33 -0.65 -12.63
C ASP A 33 -6.81 -1.00 -14.05
N TYR A 34 -6.06 -0.60 -15.07
CA TYR A 34 -6.44 -0.82 -16.48
C TYR A 34 -6.28 -2.28 -16.91
N ALA A 35 -5.26 -2.98 -16.41
CA ALA A 35 -4.99 -4.37 -16.77
C ALA A 35 -5.94 -5.38 -16.08
N ARG A 36 -6.66 -4.97 -15.03
CA ARG A 36 -7.59 -5.84 -14.28
C ARG A 36 -7.00 -7.21 -13.91
N GLY A 37 -5.73 -7.21 -13.48
CA GLY A 37 -5.01 -8.41 -13.08
C GLY A 37 -4.46 -9.28 -14.22
N ARG A 38 -4.62 -8.89 -15.48
CA ARG A 38 -3.94 -9.48 -16.63
C ARG A 38 -2.52 -8.92 -16.77
N TYR A 39 -1.68 -9.58 -17.52
CA TYR A 39 -0.32 -9.11 -17.89
C TYR A 39 0.60 -8.83 -16.68
N LYS A 40 0.53 -9.62 -15.62
CA LYS A 40 1.35 -9.41 -14.40
C LYS A 40 2.86 -9.48 -14.68
N GLY A 41 3.28 -10.39 -15.56
CA GLY A 41 4.68 -10.55 -15.96
C GLY A 41 5.18 -9.35 -16.76
N GLU A 42 4.45 -8.98 -17.79
CA GLU A 42 4.74 -7.86 -18.68
C GLU A 42 4.71 -6.52 -17.93
N PHE A 43 3.75 -6.37 -17.01
CA PHE A 43 3.67 -5.22 -16.11
C PHE A 43 4.95 -5.03 -15.29
N HIS A 44 5.48 -6.10 -14.70
CA HIS A 44 6.70 -6.02 -13.90
C HIS A 44 7.90 -5.57 -14.73
N LEU A 45 8.05 -6.14 -15.93
CA LEU A 45 9.12 -5.78 -16.87
C LEU A 45 9.04 -4.32 -17.30
N ILE A 46 7.86 -3.85 -17.73
CA ILE A 46 7.64 -2.46 -18.15
C ILE A 46 7.87 -1.48 -17.00
N SER A 47 7.39 -1.80 -15.80
CA SER A 47 7.61 -0.98 -14.60
C SER A 47 9.09 -0.81 -14.26
N LEU A 48 9.90 -1.87 -14.41
CA LEU A 48 11.34 -1.80 -14.22
C LEU A 48 12.01 -0.94 -15.30
N ALA A 49 11.60 -1.12 -16.56
CA ALA A 49 12.16 -0.35 -17.68
C ALA A 49 11.86 1.14 -17.60
N LEU A 50 10.65 1.52 -17.21
CA LEU A 50 10.31 2.93 -16.97
C LEU A 50 11.15 3.53 -15.83
N GLY A 51 11.39 2.75 -14.78
CA GLY A 51 12.29 3.13 -13.69
C GLY A 51 13.77 3.21 -14.07
N SER A 52 14.19 2.57 -15.16
CA SER A 52 15.57 2.60 -15.68
C SER A 52 15.92 3.87 -16.47
N GLY A 53 14.92 4.68 -16.83
CA GLY A 53 15.09 5.87 -17.65
C GLY A 53 14.96 5.65 -19.17
N LEU A 54 14.74 4.42 -19.64
CA LEU A 54 14.63 4.08 -21.06
C LEU A 54 13.63 4.96 -21.81
N TYR A 55 12.43 5.14 -21.27
CA TYR A 55 11.39 5.95 -21.91
C TYR A 55 11.80 7.40 -22.09
N SER A 56 12.43 7.98 -21.05
CA SER A 56 12.88 9.38 -21.07
C SER A 56 13.99 9.59 -22.10
N GLU A 57 14.91 8.65 -22.25
CA GLU A 57 15.99 8.73 -23.25
C GLU A 57 15.44 8.59 -24.68
N LEU A 58 14.53 7.64 -24.94
CA LEU A 58 13.89 7.47 -26.24
C LEU A 58 13.05 8.70 -26.63
N LYS A 59 12.39 9.33 -25.66
CA LYS A 59 11.60 10.54 -25.88
C LYS A 59 12.51 11.74 -26.23
N ALA A 60 13.71 11.84 -25.62
CA ALA A 60 14.66 12.91 -25.86
C ALA A 60 15.39 12.79 -27.20
N SER A 61 15.63 11.58 -27.69
CA SER A 61 16.41 11.31 -28.91
C SER A 61 15.76 10.19 -29.74
N PRO A 62 14.62 10.44 -30.40
CA PRO A 62 13.92 9.42 -31.19
C PRO A 62 14.75 8.85 -32.37
N GLU A 63 15.64 9.65 -32.93
CA GLU A 63 16.54 9.29 -34.04
C GLU A 63 17.64 8.30 -33.61
N ALA A 64 18.02 8.29 -32.34
CA ALA A 64 19.02 7.37 -31.79
C ALA A 64 18.40 6.07 -31.25
N SER A 65 17.18 5.74 -31.64
CA SER A 65 16.40 4.62 -31.06
C SER A 65 17.12 3.26 -31.13
N GLU A 66 17.86 2.96 -32.19
CA GLU A 66 18.60 1.70 -32.32
C GLU A 66 19.80 1.60 -31.38
N GLU A 67 20.54 2.69 -31.18
CA GLU A 67 21.66 2.75 -30.24
C GLU A 67 21.15 2.61 -28.79
N ILE A 68 20.06 3.31 -28.47
CA ILE A 68 19.40 3.22 -27.16
C ILE A 68 18.88 1.80 -26.93
N ARG A 69 18.26 1.16 -27.94
CA ARG A 69 17.82 -0.24 -27.90
C ARG A 69 18.97 -1.17 -27.50
N MET A 70 20.10 -1.09 -28.21
CA MET A 70 21.23 -1.98 -27.97
C MET A 70 21.82 -1.79 -26.56
N ARG A 71 21.96 -0.54 -26.12
CA ARG A 71 22.49 -0.22 -24.80
C ARG A 71 21.59 -0.75 -23.68
N TYR A 72 20.27 -0.56 -23.76
CA TYR A 72 19.34 -1.04 -22.74
C TYR A 72 19.15 -2.55 -22.77
N ARG A 73 19.24 -3.19 -23.94
CA ARG A 73 19.25 -4.64 -24.04
C ARG A 73 20.41 -5.26 -23.27
N ILE A 74 21.64 -4.73 -23.45
CA ILE A 74 22.84 -5.16 -22.71
C ILE A 74 22.66 -4.89 -21.20
N ARG A 75 22.12 -3.72 -20.85
CA ARG A 75 21.88 -3.33 -19.47
C ARG A 75 20.86 -4.24 -18.78
N PHE A 76 19.77 -4.56 -19.44
CA PHE A 76 18.72 -5.43 -18.87
C PHE A 76 19.20 -6.87 -18.69
N ASP A 77 20.02 -7.39 -19.62
CA ASP A 77 20.66 -8.68 -19.44
C ASP A 77 21.64 -8.68 -18.24
N SER A 78 22.48 -7.67 -18.14
CA SER A 78 23.52 -7.60 -17.11
C SER A 78 23.03 -7.23 -15.71
N GLU A 79 22.08 -6.28 -15.60
CA GLU A 79 21.60 -5.77 -14.30
C GLU A 79 20.40 -6.54 -13.75
N TYR A 80 19.54 -7.07 -14.63
CA TYR A 80 18.25 -7.67 -14.26
C TYR A 80 18.13 -9.15 -14.67
N CYS A 81 19.13 -9.72 -15.34
CA CYS A 81 19.15 -11.11 -15.85
C CYS A 81 17.93 -11.44 -16.73
N TRP A 82 17.51 -10.48 -17.57
CA TRP A 82 16.39 -10.68 -18.51
C TRP A 82 16.85 -11.46 -19.74
N THR A 83 15.94 -12.27 -20.28
CA THR A 83 16.17 -12.89 -21.59
C THR A 83 16.14 -11.81 -22.69
N ALA A 84 16.82 -12.10 -23.81
CA ALA A 84 16.81 -11.22 -24.97
C ALA A 84 15.37 -10.86 -25.42
N GLU A 85 14.45 -11.85 -25.41
CA GLU A 85 13.05 -11.64 -25.75
C GLU A 85 12.33 -10.69 -24.78
N GLN A 86 12.61 -10.78 -23.49
CA GLN A 86 12.05 -9.88 -22.46
C GLN A 86 12.55 -8.45 -22.61
N ALA A 87 13.85 -8.29 -22.86
CA ALA A 87 14.45 -6.98 -23.08
C ALA A 87 13.91 -6.33 -24.38
N ASP A 88 13.85 -7.09 -25.49
CA ASP A 88 13.32 -6.61 -26.77
C ASP A 88 11.83 -6.23 -26.65
N PHE A 89 11.02 -7.05 -25.99
CA PHE A 89 9.60 -6.74 -25.74
C PHE A 89 9.41 -5.38 -25.06
N VAL A 90 10.16 -5.12 -24.01
CA VAL A 90 10.02 -3.89 -23.23
C VAL A 90 10.53 -2.67 -24.00
N VAL A 91 11.66 -2.81 -24.68
CA VAL A 91 12.20 -1.73 -25.52
C VAL A 91 11.22 -1.39 -26.64
N ASP A 92 10.61 -2.40 -27.28
CA ASP A 92 9.59 -2.21 -28.31
C ASP A 92 8.35 -1.49 -27.79
N CYS A 93 7.88 -1.83 -26.58
CA CYS A 93 6.79 -1.10 -25.93
C CYS A 93 7.14 0.39 -25.74
N CYS A 94 8.32 0.69 -25.23
CA CYS A 94 8.77 2.05 -25.01
C CYS A 94 8.95 2.83 -26.32
N VAL A 95 9.51 2.22 -27.36
CA VAL A 95 9.63 2.82 -28.69
C VAL A 95 8.27 3.10 -29.30
N ALA A 96 7.34 2.13 -29.25
CA ALA A 96 5.99 2.32 -29.76
C ALA A 96 5.28 3.51 -29.09
N LEU A 97 5.49 3.68 -27.78
CA LEU A 97 4.95 4.82 -27.03
C LEU A 97 5.56 6.17 -27.47
N THR A 98 6.85 6.23 -27.80
CA THR A 98 7.49 7.47 -28.23
C THR A 98 7.18 7.86 -29.68
N GLN A 99 6.92 6.88 -30.55
CA GLN A 99 6.66 7.11 -31.97
C GLN A 99 5.21 7.48 -32.29
N GLN A 100 4.27 7.12 -31.44
CA GLN A 100 2.88 7.52 -31.63
C GLN A 100 2.70 9.00 -31.23
N LYS A 101 2.37 9.86 -32.19
CA LYS A 101 1.81 11.17 -31.88
C LYS A 101 0.54 10.97 -31.06
N ALA A 102 0.38 11.76 -30.00
CA ALA A 102 -0.91 11.82 -29.31
C ALA A 102 -1.97 12.15 -30.36
N GLU A 103 -2.96 11.28 -30.54
CA GLU A 103 -4.09 11.60 -31.42
C GLU A 103 -4.74 12.88 -30.89
N PRO A 104 -5.09 13.85 -31.76
CA PRO A 104 -5.81 15.03 -31.33
C PRO A 104 -7.10 14.59 -30.64
N ARG A 105 -7.41 15.23 -29.51
CA ARG A 105 -8.69 15.01 -28.82
C ARG A 105 -9.84 15.14 -29.81
N ASN A 106 -10.71 14.16 -29.87
CA ASN A 106 -11.87 14.21 -30.75
C ASN A 106 -12.79 15.36 -30.30
N ALA A 107 -13.36 16.09 -31.27
CA ALA A 107 -14.30 17.18 -31.02
C ALA A 107 -15.55 16.76 -30.21
N GLU A 108 -15.85 15.46 -30.15
CA GLU A 108 -16.90 14.90 -29.30
C GLU A 108 -16.53 14.87 -27.81
N GLU A 109 -15.23 14.75 -27.47
CA GLU A 109 -14.74 14.80 -26.07
C GLU A 109 -14.71 16.24 -25.53
N ASP A 110 -14.40 17.23 -26.37
CA ASP A 110 -14.49 18.66 -26.04
C ASP A 110 -15.91 19.12 -25.74
N GLY A 111 -16.91 18.60 -26.45
CA GLY A 111 -18.32 18.86 -26.18
C GLY A 111 -18.76 18.35 -24.79
N GLY A 112 -18.20 17.22 -24.34
CA GLY A 112 -18.46 16.64 -23.03
C GLY A 112 -17.92 17.48 -21.88
N LEU A 113 -16.69 18.00 -22.00
CA LEU A 113 -16.08 18.84 -20.97
C LEU A 113 -16.76 20.20 -20.86
N GLN A 114 -17.05 20.86 -21.99
CA GLN A 114 -17.79 22.14 -22.00
C GLN A 114 -19.20 22.01 -21.40
N SER A 115 -19.88 20.89 -21.69
CA SER A 115 -21.18 20.59 -21.07
C SER A 115 -21.07 20.39 -19.56
N LEU A 116 -20.01 19.70 -19.10
CA LEU A 116 -19.75 19.50 -17.67
C LEU A 116 -19.45 20.81 -16.96
N GLU A 117 -18.61 21.68 -17.56
CA GLU A 117 -18.30 23.00 -17.01
C GLU A 117 -19.55 23.86 -16.91
N ALA A 118 -20.37 23.91 -17.97
CA ALA A 118 -21.65 24.63 -17.96
C ALA A 118 -22.62 24.12 -16.90
N ALA A 119 -22.72 22.80 -16.72
CA ALA A 119 -23.55 22.19 -15.68
C ALA A 119 -23.03 22.54 -14.27
N ALA A 120 -21.72 22.48 -14.05
CA ALA A 120 -21.09 22.85 -12.78
C ALA A 120 -21.32 24.33 -12.44
N GLU A 121 -21.18 25.22 -13.43
CA GLU A 121 -21.45 26.67 -13.30
C GLU A 121 -22.93 26.95 -13.04
N SER A 122 -23.84 26.15 -13.60
CA SER A 122 -25.27 26.25 -13.33
C SER A 122 -25.70 25.78 -11.93
N GLY A 123 -24.76 25.19 -11.17
CA GLY A 123 -24.97 24.76 -9.80
C GLY A 123 -25.25 23.27 -9.61
N ASP A 124 -25.09 22.43 -10.66
CA ASP A 124 -25.25 20.99 -10.53
C ASP A 124 -24.15 20.39 -9.65
N ALA A 125 -24.52 19.79 -8.51
CA ALA A 125 -23.60 19.30 -7.51
C ALA A 125 -22.78 18.08 -8.00
N ASP A 126 -23.37 17.21 -8.83
CA ASP A 126 -22.69 16.04 -9.39
C ASP A 126 -21.66 16.48 -10.45
N ALA A 127 -22.03 17.47 -11.27
CA ALA A 127 -21.12 18.08 -12.24
C ALA A 127 -19.95 18.81 -11.53
N GLN A 128 -20.23 19.56 -10.48
CA GLN A 128 -19.19 20.22 -9.65
C GLN A 128 -18.24 19.21 -9.03
N TYR A 129 -18.74 18.11 -8.46
CA TYR A 129 -17.93 17.03 -7.92
C TYR A 129 -17.05 16.38 -9.00
N THR A 130 -17.61 16.12 -10.18
CA THR A 130 -16.88 15.51 -11.29
C THR A 130 -15.79 16.43 -11.82
N LEU A 131 -16.09 17.72 -12.01
CA LEU A 131 -15.15 18.75 -12.45
C LEU A 131 -14.02 18.96 -11.44
N ALA A 132 -14.35 18.94 -10.14
CA ALA A 132 -13.35 18.94 -9.08
C ALA A 132 -12.39 17.77 -9.19
N GLY A 133 -12.90 16.57 -9.48
CA GLY A 133 -12.11 15.36 -9.71
C GLY A 133 -11.15 15.49 -10.92
N PHE A 134 -11.57 16.13 -12.00
CA PHE A 134 -10.72 16.38 -13.17
C PHE A 134 -9.56 17.31 -12.81
N TYR A 135 -9.82 18.39 -12.08
CA TYR A 135 -8.76 19.26 -11.56
C TYR A 135 -7.85 18.58 -10.54
N GLU A 136 -8.36 17.68 -9.69
CA GLU A 136 -7.56 16.94 -8.71
C GLU A 136 -6.57 15.99 -9.39
N GLN A 137 -7.03 15.30 -10.41
CA GLN A 137 -6.27 14.24 -11.08
C GLN A 137 -5.43 14.73 -12.25
N GLY A 138 -5.65 15.97 -12.73
CA GLY A 138 -5.06 16.44 -13.98
C GLY A 138 -5.59 15.68 -15.20
N ARG A 139 -6.83 15.18 -15.11
CA ARG A 139 -7.51 14.46 -16.19
C ARG A 139 -8.33 15.43 -17.01
N GLU A 140 -8.14 15.43 -18.32
CA GLU A 140 -8.79 16.32 -19.30
C GLU A 140 -8.49 17.81 -19.09
N LEU A 141 -8.18 18.22 -17.85
CA LEU A 141 -7.77 19.56 -17.46
C LEU A 141 -6.41 19.52 -16.76
N PRO A 142 -5.56 20.56 -16.86
CA PRO A 142 -4.34 20.66 -16.08
C PRO A 142 -4.64 20.56 -14.58
N GLN A 143 -3.82 19.78 -13.85
CA GLN A 143 -3.99 19.62 -12.40
C GLN A 143 -3.98 20.97 -11.69
N ASN A 144 -5.01 21.22 -10.88
CA ASN A 144 -5.13 22.44 -10.10
C ASN A 144 -5.91 22.16 -8.81
N PHE A 145 -5.19 22.06 -7.70
CA PHE A 145 -5.80 21.74 -6.41
C PHE A 145 -6.66 22.88 -5.85
N GLU A 146 -6.39 24.13 -6.18
CA GLU A 146 -7.21 25.26 -5.74
C GLU A 146 -8.57 25.25 -6.43
N LYS A 147 -8.61 25.03 -7.74
CA LYS A 147 -9.86 24.86 -8.49
C LYS A 147 -10.61 23.61 -8.06
N SER A 148 -9.90 22.51 -7.82
CA SER A 148 -10.50 21.28 -7.29
C SER A 148 -11.17 21.52 -5.93
N ALA A 149 -10.45 22.16 -5.00
CA ALA A 149 -11.00 22.52 -3.70
C ALA A 149 -12.22 23.42 -3.78
N PHE A 150 -12.19 24.40 -4.69
CA PHE A 150 -13.32 25.29 -4.92
C PHE A 150 -14.58 24.50 -5.35
N TRP A 151 -14.47 23.66 -6.36
CA TRP A 151 -15.59 22.90 -6.87
C TRP A 151 -16.08 21.82 -5.89
N TYR A 152 -15.15 21.12 -5.17
CA TYR A 152 -15.56 20.22 -4.09
C TYR A 152 -16.32 20.95 -3.00
N ARG A 153 -15.91 22.18 -2.64
CA ARG A 153 -16.63 22.98 -1.65
C ARG A 153 -18.03 23.34 -2.15
N CYS A 154 -18.17 23.79 -3.40
CA CYS A 154 -19.48 24.12 -3.96
C CYS A 154 -20.46 22.95 -3.90
N ALA A 155 -20.02 21.75 -4.30
CA ALA A 155 -20.84 20.55 -4.21
C ALA A 155 -21.11 20.14 -2.75
N ALA A 156 -20.10 20.28 -1.86
CA ALA A 156 -20.23 19.95 -0.43
C ALA A 156 -21.28 20.83 0.30
N GLU A 157 -21.30 22.13 -0.02
CA GLU A 157 -22.26 23.10 0.51
C GLU A 157 -23.70 22.75 0.10
N GLN A 158 -23.88 22.08 -1.04
CA GLN A 158 -25.17 21.55 -1.49
C GLN A 158 -25.53 20.19 -0.89
N GLY A 159 -24.68 19.65 -0.02
CA GLY A 159 -24.96 18.37 0.66
C GLY A 159 -24.44 17.13 -0.05
N HIS A 160 -23.68 17.24 -1.16
CA HIS A 160 -23.12 16.08 -1.85
C HIS A 160 -22.10 15.36 -0.96
N ALA A 161 -22.43 14.14 -0.50
CA ALA A 161 -21.68 13.44 0.54
C ALA A 161 -20.23 13.12 0.16
N ASP A 162 -19.98 12.68 -1.09
CA ASP A 162 -18.63 12.41 -1.58
C ASP A 162 -17.80 13.70 -1.65
N ALA A 163 -18.42 14.83 -2.07
CA ALA A 163 -17.74 16.12 -2.11
C ALA A 163 -17.41 16.62 -0.70
N GLN A 164 -18.31 16.45 0.27
CA GLN A 164 -18.05 16.77 1.67
C GLN A 164 -16.85 15.97 2.20
N HIS A 165 -16.81 14.67 1.91
CA HIS A 165 -15.66 13.84 2.29
C HIS A 165 -14.37 14.31 1.60
N ARG A 166 -14.39 14.56 0.28
CA ARG A 166 -13.22 15.03 -0.47
C ARG A 166 -12.73 16.39 0.00
N PHE A 167 -13.63 17.35 0.17
CA PHE A 167 -13.28 18.67 0.68
C PHE A 167 -12.74 18.60 2.12
N GLY A 168 -13.28 17.72 2.95
CA GLY A 168 -12.74 17.41 4.26
C GLY A 168 -11.29 16.92 4.20
N LEU A 169 -10.93 16.08 3.22
CA LEU A 169 -9.54 15.64 2.98
C LEU A 169 -8.63 16.81 2.53
N PHE A 170 -9.12 17.69 1.68
CA PHE A 170 -8.38 18.88 1.24
C PHE A 170 -8.08 19.81 2.42
N CYS A 171 -9.07 20.08 3.26
CA CYS A 171 -8.89 20.85 4.51
C CYS A 171 -7.91 20.16 5.48
N TYR A 172 -7.97 18.82 5.57
CA TYR A 172 -7.07 18.06 6.44
C TYR A 172 -5.61 18.11 5.98
N THR A 173 -5.37 18.01 4.66
CA THR A 173 -4.01 17.97 4.09
C THR A 173 -3.45 19.33 3.74
N GLY A 174 -4.27 20.37 3.69
CA GLY A 174 -3.88 21.70 3.21
C GLY A 174 -3.68 21.74 1.68
N ARG A 175 -4.34 20.82 0.94
CA ARG A 175 -4.18 20.75 -0.51
C ARG A 175 -5.16 21.72 -1.20
N GLY A 176 -4.64 22.75 -1.88
CA GLY A 176 -5.44 23.77 -2.56
C GLY A 176 -6.23 24.70 -1.64
N VAL A 177 -6.18 24.49 -0.34
CA VAL A 177 -6.73 25.34 0.73
C VAL A 177 -5.80 25.32 1.93
N PRO A 178 -5.80 26.34 2.80
CA PRO A 178 -5.07 26.26 4.07
C PRO A 178 -5.50 25.06 4.89
N GLN A 179 -4.53 24.42 5.57
CA GLN A 179 -4.83 23.29 6.43
C GLN A 179 -5.70 23.72 7.62
N ASP A 180 -6.86 23.10 7.77
CA ASP A 180 -7.79 23.34 8.88
C ASP A 180 -8.43 22.03 9.35
N TYR A 181 -7.95 21.54 10.48
CA TYR A 181 -8.44 20.27 11.06
C TYR A 181 -9.87 20.36 11.59
N LYS A 182 -10.31 21.54 12.06
CA LYS A 182 -11.68 21.73 12.56
C LYS A 182 -12.69 21.73 11.40
N LEU A 183 -12.33 22.42 10.32
CA LEU A 183 -13.14 22.44 9.11
C LEU A 183 -13.17 21.06 8.46
N ALA A 184 -12.07 20.32 8.46
CA ALA A 184 -12.03 18.95 8.00
C ALA A 184 -12.97 18.04 8.82
N GLU A 185 -12.98 18.17 10.16
CA GLU A 185 -13.91 17.42 11.03
C GLU A 185 -15.35 17.74 10.72
N TYR A 186 -15.67 19.02 10.53
CA TYR A 186 -17.02 19.44 10.17
C TYR A 186 -17.52 18.74 8.90
N TRP A 187 -16.72 18.77 7.84
CA TRP A 187 -17.08 18.17 6.57
C TRP A 187 -17.13 16.64 6.60
N PHE A 188 -16.17 16.00 7.29
CA PHE A 188 -16.26 14.56 7.50
C PHE A 188 -17.52 14.16 8.27
N ARG A 189 -17.92 14.96 9.27
CA ARG A 189 -19.13 14.69 10.05
C ARG A 189 -20.38 14.85 9.17
N ALA A 190 -20.45 15.90 8.37
CA ALA A 190 -21.56 16.10 7.45
C ALA A 190 -21.74 14.92 6.48
N ALA A 191 -20.63 14.42 5.89
CA ALA A 191 -20.68 13.24 5.05
C ALA A 191 -21.01 11.95 5.84
N ALA A 192 -20.43 11.77 7.01
CA ALA A 192 -20.61 10.57 7.84
C ALA A 192 -22.04 10.41 8.35
N GLU A 193 -22.73 11.51 8.65
CA GLU A 193 -24.15 11.53 9.03
C GLU A 193 -25.07 11.11 7.88
N GLN A 194 -24.64 11.34 6.65
CA GLN A 194 -25.28 10.84 5.42
C GLN A 194 -24.88 9.39 5.09
N ASN A 195 -24.27 8.65 6.02
CA ASN A 195 -23.81 7.28 5.86
C ASN A 195 -22.63 7.09 4.89
N HIS A 196 -21.88 8.13 4.55
CA HIS A 196 -20.69 7.99 3.74
C HIS A 196 -19.59 7.20 4.48
N VAL A 197 -19.28 6.00 3.98
CA VAL A 197 -18.45 4.99 4.69
C VAL A 197 -17.05 5.49 5.01
N LEU A 198 -16.36 6.09 4.02
CA LEU A 198 -15.00 6.59 4.20
C LEU A 198 -14.94 7.76 5.19
N ALA A 199 -15.96 8.61 5.22
CA ALA A 199 -16.05 9.71 6.19
C ALA A 199 -16.23 9.17 7.62
N GLN A 200 -17.05 8.15 7.80
CA GLN A 200 -17.20 7.46 9.08
C GLN A 200 -15.89 6.83 9.55
N TYR A 201 -15.18 6.15 8.65
CA TYR A 201 -13.86 5.58 8.95
C TYR A 201 -12.86 6.68 9.33
N ASN A 202 -12.78 7.76 8.56
CA ASN A 202 -11.87 8.88 8.83
C ASN A 202 -12.14 9.55 10.18
N LEU A 203 -13.40 9.74 10.56
CA LEU A 203 -13.76 10.23 11.90
C LEU A 203 -13.31 9.26 13.00
N GLY A 204 -13.51 7.95 12.79
CA GLY A 204 -13.02 6.92 13.70
C GLY A 204 -11.51 7.03 13.93
N VAL A 205 -10.73 7.17 12.86
CA VAL A 205 -9.27 7.36 12.93
C VAL A 205 -8.92 8.65 13.67
N ARG A 206 -9.56 9.76 13.35
CA ARG A 206 -9.29 11.06 13.97
C ARG A 206 -9.53 11.04 15.48
N TYR A 207 -10.67 10.53 15.93
CA TYR A 207 -10.95 10.39 17.37
C TYR A 207 -10.06 9.36 18.06
N SER A 208 -9.63 8.31 17.35
CA SER A 208 -8.72 7.30 17.91
C SER A 208 -7.33 7.87 18.24
N TYR A 209 -6.79 8.74 17.38
CA TYR A 209 -5.44 9.30 17.51
C TYR A 209 -5.39 10.75 18.00
N GLY A 210 -6.52 11.46 18.06
CA GLY A 210 -6.56 12.88 18.39
C GLY A 210 -6.03 13.77 17.25
N LEU A 211 -6.28 13.38 15.98
CA LEU A 211 -5.77 14.11 14.82
C LEU A 211 -6.62 15.35 14.53
N GLY A 212 -6.21 16.48 15.07
CA GLY A 212 -6.92 17.76 14.96
C GLY A 212 -8.19 17.87 15.80
N THR A 213 -8.43 16.91 16.67
CA THR A 213 -9.52 16.89 17.66
C THR A 213 -8.99 16.23 18.95
N GLU A 214 -9.71 16.37 20.04
CA GLU A 214 -9.40 15.62 21.26
C GLU A 214 -9.58 14.12 21.02
N ARG A 215 -8.64 13.32 21.56
CA ARG A 215 -8.72 11.86 21.49
C ARG A 215 -9.94 11.37 22.27
N ASP A 216 -10.83 10.69 21.59
CA ASP A 216 -12.06 10.12 22.16
C ASP A 216 -12.29 8.70 21.65
N PRO A 217 -11.79 7.67 22.36
CA PRO A 217 -11.96 6.29 21.93
C PRO A 217 -13.43 5.85 21.82
N SER A 218 -14.35 6.46 22.59
CA SER A 218 -15.77 6.10 22.52
C SER A 218 -16.42 6.61 21.23
N ARG A 219 -16.12 7.83 20.82
CA ARG A 219 -16.53 8.36 19.51
C ARG A 219 -15.84 7.60 18.38
N ALA A 220 -14.57 7.23 18.54
CA ALA A 220 -13.87 6.40 17.53
C ALA A 220 -14.60 5.07 17.33
N ALA A 221 -14.92 4.35 18.43
CA ALA A 221 -15.63 3.08 18.38
C ALA A 221 -17.04 3.23 17.74
N TYR A 222 -17.73 4.32 18.03
CA TYR A 222 -19.04 4.63 17.41
C TYR A 222 -18.91 4.72 15.88
N TRP A 223 -17.97 5.52 15.39
CA TRP A 223 -17.80 5.73 13.96
C TRP A 223 -17.23 4.49 13.25
N PHE A 224 -16.26 3.79 13.84
CA PHE A 224 -15.81 2.51 13.32
C PHE A 224 -16.93 1.47 13.24
N THR A 225 -17.85 1.46 14.23
CA THR A 225 -18.99 0.54 14.20
C THR A 225 -19.91 0.84 13.03
N ARG A 226 -20.17 2.12 12.71
CA ARG A 226 -20.98 2.49 11.56
C ARG A 226 -20.35 2.10 10.24
N ALA A 227 -19.04 2.38 10.05
CA ALA A 227 -18.30 1.99 8.86
C ALA A 227 -18.16 0.46 8.73
N ALA A 228 -17.89 -0.24 9.85
CA ALA A 228 -17.74 -1.70 9.89
C ALA A 228 -19.03 -2.45 9.51
N ARG A 229 -20.20 -1.92 9.89
CA ARG A 229 -21.52 -2.44 9.49
C ARG A 229 -21.77 -2.30 8.00
N GLN A 230 -21.14 -1.34 7.36
CA GLN A 230 -21.13 -1.13 5.90
C GLN A 230 -19.96 -1.88 5.23
N GLU A 231 -19.42 -2.89 5.89
CA GLU A 231 -18.40 -3.81 5.38
C GLU A 231 -17.05 -3.17 5.06
N HIS A 232 -16.72 -1.98 5.59
CA HIS A 232 -15.41 -1.36 5.41
C HIS A 232 -14.33 -2.18 6.15
N PRO A 233 -13.33 -2.78 5.45
CA PRO A 233 -12.44 -3.76 6.07
C PRO A 233 -11.53 -3.17 7.14
N ASP A 234 -10.95 -1.97 6.90
CA ASP A 234 -10.11 -1.31 7.90
C ASP A 234 -10.90 -0.93 9.15
N ALA A 235 -12.16 -0.50 9.00
CA ALA A 235 -13.03 -0.19 10.13
C ALA A 235 -13.38 -1.44 10.94
N GLN A 236 -13.64 -2.57 10.27
CA GLN A 236 -13.86 -3.87 10.90
C GLN A 236 -12.62 -4.30 11.69
N ASN A 237 -11.42 -4.20 11.10
CA ASN A 237 -10.18 -4.52 11.79
C ASN A 237 -9.96 -3.60 13.01
N ASN A 238 -10.11 -2.30 12.85
CA ASN A 238 -9.94 -1.34 13.95
C ASN A 238 -10.95 -1.56 15.07
N LEU A 239 -12.21 -1.85 14.73
CA LEU A 239 -13.24 -2.19 15.72
C LEU A 239 -12.91 -3.50 16.47
N GLY A 240 -12.37 -4.49 15.77
CA GLY A 240 -11.82 -5.70 16.38
C GLY A 240 -10.71 -5.39 17.40
N VAL A 241 -9.77 -4.51 17.05
CA VAL A 241 -8.71 -4.04 17.96
C VAL A 241 -9.30 -3.32 19.19
N PHE A 242 -10.32 -2.49 18.99
CA PHE A 242 -11.01 -1.78 20.07
C PHE A 242 -11.70 -2.74 21.03
N TYR A 243 -12.41 -3.76 20.53
CA TYR A 243 -12.99 -4.79 21.39
C TYR A 243 -11.94 -5.66 22.09
N ARG A 244 -10.81 -5.94 21.43
CA ARG A 244 -9.69 -6.69 22.04
C ARG A 244 -9.06 -5.94 23.20
N SER A 245 -8.87 -4.63 23.06
CA SER A 245 -8.19 -3.79 24.06
C SER A 245 -9.14 -3.14 25.08
N GLY A 246 -10.44 -3.09 24.81
CA GLY A 246 -11.40 -2.37 25.65
C GLY A 246 -11.34 -0.84 25.49
N GLN A 247 -10.80 -0.35 24.36
CA GLN A 247 -10.73 1.08 24.10
C GLN A 247 -12.09 1.62 23.61
N GLY A 248 -12.69 2.52 24.38
CA GLY A 248 -13.98 3.14 24.03
C GLY A 248 -15.19 2.19 24.01
N VAL A 249 -14.97 0.91 24.24
CA VAL A 249 -15.97 -0.15 24.36
C VAL A 249 -15.57 -1.13 25.46
N THR A 250 -16.54 -1.83 26.04
CA THR A 250 -16.22 -2.94 26.96
C THR A 250 -15.42 -4.02 26.23
N GLN A 251 -14.29 -4.45 26.80
CA GLN A 251 -13.46 -5.51 26.24
C GLN A 251 -14.27 -6.78 25.97
N ASN A 252 -14.13 -7.31 24.76
CA ASN A 252 -14.85 -8.52 24.34
C ASN A 252 -14.09 -9.25 23.22
N TYR A 253 -13.38 -10.30 23.57
CA TYR A 253 -12.58 -11.08 22.62
C TYR A 253 -13.42 -11.78 21.56
N THR A 254 -14.64 -12.22 21.88
CA THR A 254 -15.53 -12.85 20.92
C THR A 254 -15.99 -11.86 19.84
N LYS A 255 -16.33 -10.62 20.24
CA LYS A 255 -16.63 -9.56 19.27
C LYS A 255 -15.39 -9.14 18.47
N ALA A 256 -14.22 -9.12 19.10
CA ALA A 256 -12.96 -8.85 18.41
C ALA A 256 -12.71 -9.88 17.30
N ALA A 257 -12.75 -11.16 17.63
CA ALA A 257 -12.57 -12.24 16.68
C ALA A 257 -13.62 -12.24 15.55
N TYR A 258 -14.87 -11.91 15.86
CA TYR A 258 -15.93 -11.75 14.87
C TYR A 258 -15.58 -10.68 13.83
N TRP A 259 -15.17 -9.47 14.29
CA TRP A 259 -14.83 -8.38 13.39
C TRP A 259 -13.55 -8.64 12.60
N PHE A 260 -12.53 -9.25 13.23
CA PHE A 260 -11.34 -9.70 12.51
C PHE A 260 -11.69 -10.72 11.43
N ALA A 261 -12.59 -11.70 11.72
CA ALA A 261 -13.01 -12.69 10.74
C ALA A 261 -13.74 -12.06 9.54
N LYS A 262 -14.57 -11.04 9.76
CA LYS A 262 -15.23 -10.29 8.67
C LYS A 262 -14.20 -9.64 7.74
N ALA A 263 -13.27 -8.86 8.30
CA ALA A 263 -12.23 -8.21 7.50
C ALA A 263 -11.24 -9.21 6.87
N ALA A 264 -10.88 -10.27 7.57
CA ALA A 264 -9.99 -11.32 7.06
C ALA A 264 -10.60 -12.06 5.87
N GLY A 265 -11.92 -12.29 5.89
CA GLY A 265 -12.66 -12.93 4.82
C GLY A 265 -12.64 -12.19 3.49
N VAL A 266 -12.55 -10.85 3.52
CA VAL A 266 -12.38 -10.00 2.32
C VAL A 266 -10.91 -9.69 2.00
N GLY A 267 -9.97 -10.37 2.67
CA GLY A 267 -8.54 -10.28 2.33
C GLY A 267 -7.73 -9.24 3.10
N HIS A 268 -8.26 -8.56 4.12
CA HIS A 268 -7.51 -7.55 4.87
C HIS A 268 -6.36 -8.18 5.68
N ALA A 269 -5.11 -7.94 5.26
CA ALA A 269 -3.92 -8.60 5.81
C ALA A 269 -3.73 -8.43 7.33
N GLY A 270 -3.95 -7.22 7.87
CA GLY A 270 -3.88 -6.96 9.30
C GLY A 270 -4.93 -7.73 10.11
N ALA A 271 -6.14 -7.89 9.56
CA ALA A 271 -7.19 -8.66 10.21
C ALA A 271 -6.92 -10.17 10.13
N GLN A 272 -6.35 -10.66 9.05
CA GLN A 272 -5.90 -12.06 8.93
C GLN A 272 -4.84 -12.38 10.00
N TYR A 273 -3.86 -11.48 10.18
CA TYR A 273 -2.90 -11.60 11.25
C TYR A 273 -3.58 -11.63 12.64
N ASN A 274 -4.43 -10.64 12.93
CA ASN A 274 -5.14 -10.56 14.20
C ASN A 274 -6.03 -11.79 14.48
N LEU A 275 -6.69 -12.34 13.44
CA LEU A 275 -7.48 -13.56 13.56
C LEU A 275 -6.60 -14.77 13.81
N GLY A 276 -5.43 -14.85 13.16
CA GLY A 276 -4.41 -15.85 13.44
C GLY A 276 -4.00 -15.84 14.91
N GLU A 277 -3.73 -14.65 15.48
CA GLU A 277 -3.45 -14.50 16.93
C GLU A 277 -4.63 -14.99 17.81
N CYS A 278 -5.86 -14.68 17.40
CA CYS A 278 -7.04 -15.17 18.13
C CYS A 278 -7.08 -16.69 18.18
N TYR A 279 -6.80 -17.39 17.08
CA TYR A 279 -6.75 -18.85 17.06
C TYR A 279 -5.52 -19.42 17.79
N GLU A 280 -4.36 -18.77 17.70
CA GLU A 280 -3.15 -19.19 18.42
C GLU A 280 -3.34 -19.17 19.93
N LEU A 281 -3.97 -18.11 20.44
CA LEU A 281 -4.12 -17.86 21.87
C LEU A 281 -5.46 -18.40 22.43
N GLY A 282 -6.46 -18.66 21.59
CA GLY A 282 -7.81 -19.00 22.03
C GLY A 282 -8.61 -17.78 22.51
N CYS A 283 -8.30 -16.58 22.00
CA CYS A 283 -8.94 -15.33 22.43
C CYS A 283 -10.21 -15.07 21.61
N GLY A 284 -11.37 -15.34 22.21
CA GLY A 284 -12.68 -15.13 21.59
C GLY A 284 -13.12 -16.23 20.60
N VAL A 285 -12.24 -17.18 20.34
CA VAL A 285 -12.46 -18.40 19.56
C VAL A 285 -11.83 -19.61 20.28
N VAL A 286 -12.24 -20.82 19.91
CA VAL A 286 -11.55 -22.02 20.40
C VAL A 286 -10.12 -22.02 19.83
N LYS A 287 -9.14 -22.29 20.69
CA LYS A 287 -7.74 -22.38 20.30
C LYS A 287 -7.55 -23.44 19.22
N ASP A 288 -6.94 -23.02 18.11
CA ASP A 288 -6.73 -23.86 16.92
C ASP A 288 -5.44 -23.39 16.20
N PRO A 289 -4.28 -23.98 16.56
CA PRO A 289 -3.01 -23.55 15.97
C PRO A 289 -2.91 -23.82 14.45
N GLU A 290 -3.64 -24.78 13.90
CA GLU A 290 -3.66 -25.03 12.45
C GLU A 290 -4.37 -23.89 11.71
N LYS A 291 -5.51 -23.43 12.26
CA LYS A 291 -6.18 -22.22 11.73
C LYS A 291 -5.34 -20.96 11.92
N ALA A 292 -4.56 -20.87 13.01
CA ALA A 292 -3.64 -19.75 13.18
C ALA A 292 -2.62 -19.70 12.03
N ILE A 293 -1.97 -20.81 11.71
CA ILE A 293 -1.04 -20.91 10.56
C ILE A 293 -1.74 -20.55 9.25
N PHE A 294 -2.95 -21.08 9.01
CA PHE A 294 -3.71 -20.75 7.80
C PHE A 294 -3.87 -19.23 7.63
N TRP A 295 -4.30 -18.53 8.68
CA TRP A 295 -4.54 -17.10 8.62
C TRP A 295 -3.22 -16.29 8.57
N TYR A 296 -2.19 -16.71 9.30
CA TYR A 296 -0.86 -16.10 9.20
C TYR A 296 -0.28 -16.25 7.79
N THR A 297 -0.46 -17.41 7.14
CA THR A 297 -0.02 -17.62 5.76
C THR A 297 -0.70 -16.65 4.80
N LYS A 298 -2.02 -16.48 4.93
CA LYS A 298 -2.76 -15.50 4.11
C LYS A 298 -2.27 -14.07 4.29
N ALA A 299 -1.98 -13.66 5.52
CA ALA A 299 -1.42 -12.33 5.80
C ALA A 299 0.03 -12.20 5.30
N ALA A 300 0.84 -13.25 5.46
CA ALA A 300 2.24 -13.28 5.07
C ALA A 300 2.43 -13.20 3.55
N GLU A 301 1.57 -13.86 2.78
CA GLU A 301 1.51 -13.78 1.31
C GLU A 301 1.26 -12.36 0.80
N GLN A 302 0.61 -11.52 1.60
CA GLN A 302 0.38 -10.10 1.34
C GLN A 302 1.50 -9.19 1.89
N GLY A 303 2.60 -9.75 2.37
CA GLY A 303 3.74 -8.99 2.87
C GLY A 303 3.62 -8.53 4.33
N ASN A 304 2.65 -9.02 5.11
CA ASN A 304 2.57 -8.69 6.53
C ASN A 304 3.75 -9.29 7.30
N SER A 305 4.69 -8.46 7.74
CA SER A 305 5.94 -8.88 8.37
C SER A 305 5.75 -9.55 9.73
N ASP A 306 4.70 -9.17 10.46
CA ASP A 306 4.39 -9.77 11.76
C ASP A 306 3.86 -11.20 11.58
N ALA A 307 3.00 -11.41 10.57
CA ALA A 307 2.52 -12.74 10.21
C ALA A 307 3.67 -13.64 9.71
N GLN A 308 4.57 -13.12 8.90
CA GLN A 308 5.77 -13.85 8.45
C GLN A 308 6.64 -14.26 9.64
N PHE A 309 6.86 -13.35 10.58
CA PHE A 309 7.60 -13.66 11.81
C PHE A 309 6.89 -14.75 12.64
N ARG A 310 5.57 -14.63 12.83
CA ARG A 310 4.78 -15.63 13.56
C ARG A 310 4.82 -17.00 12.91
N LEU A 311 4.77 -17.09 11.58
CA LEU A 311 4.97 -18.36 10.87
C LEU A 311 6.32 -18.98 11.17
N GLY A 312 7.39 -18.16 11.15
CA GLY A 312 8.71 -18.61 11.57
C GLY A 312 8.70 -19.22 12.96
N VAL A 313 8.05 -18.58 13.93
CA VAL A 313 7.90 -19.07 15.30
C VAL A 313 7.08 -20.38 15.36
N CYS A 314 5.99 -20.48 14.59
CA CYS A 314 5.17 -21.68 14.53
C CYS A 314 5.96 -22.89 14.02
N TYR A 315 6.71 -22.74 12.93
CA TYR A 315 7.55 -23.81 12.39
C TYR A 315 8.77 -24.14 13.28
N GLU A 316 9.33 -23.15 13.98
CA GLU A 316 10.41 -23.38 14.95
C GLU A 316 9.96 -24.23 16.12
N ASN A 317 8.75 -23.97 16.64
CA ASN A 317 8.21 -24.65 17.82
C ASN A 317 7.42 -25.92 17.50
N GLY A 318 6.94 -26.06 16.26
CA GLY A 318 6.01 -27.12 15.88
C GLY A 318 4.58 -26.83 16.35
N THR A 319 4.17 -25.58 16.40
CA THR A 319 2.84 -25.15 16.85
C THR A 319 1.91 -25.06 15.64
N GLY A 320 0.94 -25.98 15.52
CA GLY A 320 0.00 -26.05 14.41
C GLY A 320 0.58 -26.62 13.11
N ALA A 321 1.87 -26.90 13.07
CA ALA A 321 2.56 -27.59 11.99
C ALA A 321 3.70 -28.44 12.54
N ARG A 322 4.24 -29.33 11.71
CA ARG A 322 5.46 -30.06 12.07
C ARG A 322 6.61 -29.07 12.27
N LYS A 323 7.44 -29.33 13.27
CA LYS A 323 8.65 -28.54 13.49
C LYS A 323 9.61 -28.69 12.30
N GLU A 324 9.88 -27.54 11.63
CA GLU A 324 10.76 -27.48 10.45
C GLU A 324 11.61 -26.21 10.51
N THR A 325 12.85 -26.39 10.94
CA THR A 325 13.79 -25.31 11.22
C THR A 325 14.15 -24.50 9.98
N ASP A 326 14.32 -25.16 8.82
CA ASP A 326 14.67 -24.52 7.56
C ASP A 326 13.53 -23.61 7.06
N ILE A 327 12.29 -24.08 7.23
CA ILE A 327 11.10 -23.27 6.90
C ILE A 327 10.97 -22.08 7.85
N ALA A 328 11.24 -22.29 9.15
CA ALA A 328 11.24 -21.22 10.13
C ALA A 328 12.24 -20.10 9.75
N VAL A 329 13.46 -20.46 9.40
CA VAL A 329 14.48 -19.49 9.01
C VAL A 329 14.11 -18.76 7.72
N ARG A 330 13.53 -19.44 6.72
CA ARG A 330 13.03 -18.77 5.51
C ARG A 330 11.98 -17.71 5.84
N TRP A 331 11.02 -18.01 6.69
CA TRP A 331 10.03 -17.03 7.12
C TRP A 331 10.64 -15.86 7.90
N TYR A 332 11.64 -16.13 8.76
CA TYR A 332 12.37 -15.05 9.43
C TYR A 332 13.13 -14.15 8.45
N LEU A 333 13.75 -14.74 7.39
CA LEU A 333 14.41 -13.96 6.34
C LEU A 333 13.41 -13.07 5.61
N THR A 334 12.29 -13.63 5.16
CA THR A 334 11.23 -12.84 4.49
C THR A 334 10.70 -11.72 5.39
N ALA A 335 10.44 -12.00 6.67
CA ALA A 335 10.01 -10.97 7.63
C ALA A 335 11.07 -9.88 7.85
N ALA A 336 12.33 -10.25 7.89
CA ALA A 336 13.44 -9.30 8.06
C ALA A 336 13.64 -8.40 6.84
N GLU A 337 13.45 -8.92 5.63
CA GLU A 337 13.43 -8.17 4.36
C GLU A 337 12.27 -7.15 4.34
N HIS A 338 11.10 -7.53 4.84
CA HIS A 338 9.96 -6.61 5.05
C HIS A 338 10.12 -5.73 6.30
N GLY A 339 11.28 -5.76 6.92
CA GLY A 339 11.68 -4.79 7.93
C GLY A 339 11.34 -5.13 9.37
N SER A 340 10.87 -6.35 9.69
CA SER A 340 10.58 -6.79 11.06
C SER A 340 11.82 -6.78 11.95
N PRO A 341 11.87 -5.97 13.04
CA PRO A 341 13.01 -5.97 13.95
C PRO A 341 13.10 -7.27 14.78
N ASP A 342 11.98 -7.89 15.07
CA ASP A 342 11.94 -9.16 15.81
C ASP A 342 12.51 -10.30 14.97
N ALA A 343 12.19 -10.33 13.67
CA ALA A 343 12.76 -11.29 12.74
C ALA A 343 14.28 -11.07 12.57
N GLN A 344 14.72 -9.82 12.45
CA GLN A 344 16.15 -9.49 12.39
C GLN A 344 16.89 -9.95 13.65
N ASN A 345 16.32 -9.72 14.84
CA ASN A 345 16.90 -10.23 16.08
C ASN A 345 16.95 -11.75 16.09
N LYS A 346 15.87 -12.41 15.67
CA LYS A 346 15.78 -13.88 15.65
C LYS A 346 16.78 -14.50 14.68
N LEU A 347 16.98 -13.89 13.50
CA LEU A 347 18.01 -14.32 12.55
C LEU A 347 19.43 -14.18 13.12
N GLY A 348 19.69 -13.12 13.87
CA GLY A 348 20.92 -12.97 14.61
C GLY A 348 21.17 -14.14 15.57
N GLU A 349 20.15 -14.55 16.31
CA GLU A 349 20.18 -15.73 17.19
C GLU A 349 20.42 -17.04 16.39
N CYS A 350 19.74 -17.21 15.24
CA CYS A 350 19.93 -18.35 14.36
C CYS A 350 21.39 -18.43 13.86
N CYS A 351 21.93 -17.33 13.37
CA CYS A 351 23.33 -17.26 12.91
C CYS A 351 24.33 -17.48 14.06
N TYR A 352 24.07 -16.96 15.23
CA TYR A 352 24.93 -17.12 16.39
C TYR A 352 24.99 -18.57 16.88
N ARG A 353 23.87 -19.26 16.90
CA ARG A 353 23.74 -20.66 17.38
C ARG A 353 23.98 -21.70 16.30
N GLY A 354 23.83 -21.35 15.03
CA GLY A 354 23.80 -22.29 13.92
C GLY A 354 22.47 -23.03 13.81
N PHE A 355 21.37 -22.35 14.09
CA PHE A 355 20.02 -22.95 14.06
C PHE A 355 19.40 -22.72 12.68
N GLY A 356 19.21 -23.81 11.90
CA GLY A 356 18.69 -23.77 10.53
C GLY A 356 19.60 -23.05 9.49
N VAL A 357 20.74 -22.56 9.94
CA VAL A 357 21.77 -21.90 9.11
C VAL A 357 23.17 -22.22 9.64
N THR A 358 24.18 -22.09 8.80
CA THR A 358 25.58 -22.22 9.23
C THR A 358 25.91 -21.14 10.26
N LYS A 359 26.57 -21.55 11.35
CA LYS A 359 27.00 -20.62 12.40
C LYS A 359 27.90 -19.54 11.84
N ASN A 360 27.52 -18.26 12.06
CA ASN A 360 28.23 -17.10 11.57
C ASN A 360 28.05 -15.89 12.51
N TYR A 361 29.06 -15.60 13.32
CA TYR A 361 29.02 -14.52 14.30
C TYR A 361 28.99 -13.13 13.65
N HIS A 362 29.64 -12.97 12.49
CA HIS A 362 29.64 -11.70 11.77
C HIS A 362 28.22 -11.39 11.26
N GLN A 363 27.58 -12.36 10.64
CA GLN A 363 26.19 -12.18 10.18
C GLN A 363 25.22 -11.97 11.34
N ALA A 364 25.43 -12.66 12.47
CA ALA A 364 24.64 -12.45 13.67
C ALA A 364 24.72 -11.00 14.15
N GLY A 365 25.94 -10.44 14.22
CA GLY A 365 26.14 -9.04 14.62
C GLY A 365 25.46 -8.05 13.66
N ILE A 366 25.53 -8.27 12.35
CA ILE A 366 24.84 -7.42 11.35
C ILE A 366 23.33 -7.41 11.57
N PHE A 367 22.71 -8.58 11.78
CA PHE A 367 21.28 -8.67 12.03
C PHE A 367 20.90 -7.98 13.35
N TRP A 368 21.66 -8.17 14.42
CA TRP A 368 21.41 -7.52 15.68
C TRP A 368 21.62 -6.00 15.63
N GLU A 369 22.61 -5.49 14.89
CA GLU A 369 22.76 -4.04 14.66
C GLU A 369 21.53 -3.46 13.94
N LYS A 370 21.04 -4.13 12.89
CA LYS A 370 19.81 -3.71 12.17
C LYS A 370 18.59 -3.71 13.09
N ALA A 371 18.40 -4.74 13.89
CA ALA A 371 17.30 -4.82 14.84
C ALA A 371 17.40 -3.75 15.95
N ALA A 372 18.61 -3.55 16.49
CA ALA A 372 18.87 -2.57 17.54
C ALA A 372 18.67 -1.12 17.06
N SER A 373 19.01 -0.81 15.80
CA SER A 373 18.76 0.51 15.20
C SER A 373 17.28 0.84 15.10
N LYS A 374 16.41 -0.20 15.03
CA LYS A 374 14.95 -0.07 15.07
C LYS A 374 14.34 -0.16 16.46
N GLY A 375 15.17 -0.16 17.49
CA GLY A 375 14.73 -0.13 18.89
C GLY A 375 14.46 -1.49 19.54
N GLN A 376 14.79 -2.62 18.87
CA GLN A 376 14.61 -3.96 19.43
C GLN A 376 15.59 -4.17 20.62
N LYS A 377 15.04 -4.32 21.83
CA LYS A 377 15.83 -4.35 23.08
C LYS A 377 16.77 -5.55 23.15
N ASN A 378 16.26 -6.75 22.90
CA ASN A 378 17.04 -7.98 23.01
C ASN A 378 18.23 -8.00 22.03
N ALA A 379 18.09 -7.34 20.87
CA ALA A 379 19.18 -7.22 19.91
C ALA A 379 20.35 -6.39 20.45
N LYS A 380 20.06 -5.35 21.24
CA LYS A 380 21.11 -4.57 21.93
C LYS A 380 21.86 -5.43 22.95
N ASP A 381 21.10 -6.23 23.70
CA ASP A 381 21.69 -7.13 24.71
C ASP A 381 22.50 -8.25 24.04
N ASN A 382 22.00 -8.80 22.93
CA ASN A 382 22.69 -9.82 22.15
C ASN A 382 24.02 -9.33 21.56
N LEU A 383 24.12 -8.07 21.18
CA LEU A 383 25.36 -7.48 20.68
C LEU A 383 26.50 -7.51 21.71
N TYR A 384 26.20 -7.48 22.99
CA TYR A 384 27.25 -7.64 24.05
C TYR A 384 27.92 -9.01 24.04
N MET A 385 27.38 -10.01 23.37
CA MET A 385 28.03 -11.31 23.20
C MET A 385 29.09 -11.33 22.09
N LEU A 386 29.26 -10.21 21.38
CA LEU A 386 30.15 -10.07 20.24
C LEU A 386 31.05 -8.84 20.43
N ARG A 387 32.28 -8.91 19.84
CA ARG A 387 33.16 -7.76 19.66
C ARG A 387 33.55 -7.63 18.19
N LYS A 388 33.90 -6.43 17.75
CA LYS A 388 34.48 -6.22 16.43
C LYS A 388 35.99 -6.43 16.48
N ASP A 389 36.49 -7.19 15.52
CA ASP A 389 37.96 -7.34 15.31
C ASP A 389 38.57 -6.10 14.61
N ARG A 390 39.86 -6.12 14.31
CA ARG A 390 40.60 -5.03 13.65
C ARG A 390 40.11 -4.71 12.24
N TRP A 391 39.35 -5.62 11.62
CA TRP A 391 38.73 -5.42 10.29
C TRP A 391 37.23 -5.10 10.37
N GLY A 392 36.70 -4.85 11.57
CA GLY A 392 35.27 -4.52 11.80
C GLY A 392 34.35 -5.73 11.74
N GLN A 393 34.86 -6.96 11.72
CA GLN A 393 34.04 -8.17 11.71
C GLN A 393 33.64 -8.56 13.14
N PHE A 394 32.40 -8.95 13.29
CA PHE A 394 31.93 -9.47 14.58
C PHE A 394 32.50 -10.87 14.84
N ILE A 395 33.08 -11.04 16.00
CA ILE A 395 33.59 -12.31 16.53
C ILE A 395 33.01 -12.54 17.92
N LYS A 396 32.94 -13.79 18.34
CA LYS A 396 32.48 -14.14 19.69
C LYS A 396 33.51 -13.65 20.74
N ILE A 397 32.99 -13.09 21.85
CA ILE A 397 33.78 -12.76 23.03
C ILE A 397 34.18 -14.03 23.74
#